data_25f79aadf12925b391587574e9eb1686
#
_entry.id   25f79aadf12925b391587574e9eb1686
#
_cell.length_a   1.000
_cell.length_b   1.000
_cell.length_c   1.000
_cell.angle_alpha   90.00
_cell.angle_beta   90.00
_cell.angle_gamma   90.00
#
_symmetry.space_group_name_H-M   'P 1'
#
loop_
_entity.id
_entity.type
_entity.pdbx_description
1 polymer ?
#
loop_
_entity_poly.entity_id
_entity_poly.type
_entity_poly.pdbx_seq_one_letter_code
_entity_poly.pdbx_strand_id
1 'polypeptide(L)'
;RNTRELEREKERVERLLLNLMPRSVYEEYKTFGVVTPQLYESVSVLMLDFVDFTSFAARTDPTVTLGELNDIFTAFDRIAEQFGCERIKTIGDAYLAVAGMPDPAPEHATAVAHCAIRFLRYLERRNQSHQYKWQARVGLGTGAAVGSVVGIQKYVYDVFGPAVNMAARLQVFANPMKIVAPDTMKFDLIDEFQITDLGGHDIKGLGKMNLVNVASNLHRLQGR
;
A
#
# COMPACT_ATOMS: atom_id res chain seq x y z
N ARG A 1 -16.84 -40.26 -0.27
CA ARG A 1 -17.30 -39.21 -1.20
C ARG A 1 -17.53 -37.90 -0.49
N ASN A 2 -18.25 -37.89 0.67
CA ASN A 2 -18.55 -36.66 1.44
C ASN A 2 -17.33 -36.02 2.11
N THR A 3 -16.32 -36.81 2.52
CA THR A 3 -15.12 -36.27 3.20
C THR A 3 -14.24 -35.45 2.25
N ARG A 4 -14.09 -35.90 1.00
CA ARG A 4 -13.31 -35.18 -0.02
C ARG A 4 -13.99 -33.88 -0.48
N GLU A 5 -15.32 -33.90 -0.57
CA GLU A 5 -16.11 -32.72 -0.90
C GLU A 5 -16.04 -31.68 0.21
N LEU A 6 -16.11 -32.12 1.47
CA LEU A 6 -15.99 -31.26 2.64
C LEU A 6 -14.59 -30.62 2.73
N GLU A 7 -13.54 -31.38 2.45
CA GLU A 7 -12.17 -30.86 2.42
C GLU A 7 -11.97 -29.81 1.32
N ARG A 8 -12.50 -30.07 0.11
CA ARG A 8 -12.45 -29.08 -0.99
C ARG A 8 -13.18 -27.79 -0.67
N GLU A 9 -14.35 -27.90 -0.04
CA GLU A 9 -15.11 -26.73 0.40
C GLU A 9 -14.36 -25.96 1.50
N LYS A 10 -13.74 -26.66 2.43
CA LYS A 10 -12.90 -26.08 3.47
C LYS A 10 -11.72 -25.30 2.89
N GLU A 11 -10.99 -25.89 1.95
CA GLU A 11 -9.87 -25.23 1.26
C GLU A 11 -10.31 -24.03 0.45
N ARG A 12 -11.48 -24.10 -0.18
CA ARG A 12 -12.06 -23.02 -0.96
C ARG A 12 -12.42 -21.83 -0.08
N VAL A 13 -13.08 -22.09 1.06
CA VAL A 13 -13.43 -21.07 2.05
C VAL A 13 -12.18 -20.42 2.64
N GLU A 14 -11.16 -21.21 2.98
CA GLU A 14 -9.89 -20.72 3.48
C GLU A 14 -9.21 -19.77 2.48
N ARG A 15 -9.16 -20.14 1.18
CA ARG A 15 -8.62 -19.26 0.14
C ARG A 15 -9.37 -17.96 0.02
N LEU A 16 -10.69 -17.98 0.13
CA LEU A 16 -11.52 -16.77 0.10
C LEU A 16 -11.22 -15.86 1.29
N LEU A 17 -11.08 -16.43 2.49
CA LEU A 17 -10.77 -15.66 3.70
C LEU A 17 -9.36 -15.08 3.66
N LEU A 18 -8.38 -15.79 3.11
CA LEU A 18 -7.01 -15.31 2.95
C LEU A 18 -6.89 -14.17 1.93
N ASN A 19 -7.86 -14.00 1.05
CA ASN A 19 -7.95 -12.82 0.17
C ASN A 19 -8.49 -11.58 0.89
N LEU A 20 -9.16 -11.76 2.02
CA LEU A 20 -9.78 -10.68 2.78
C LEU A 20 -8.96 -10.22 3.98
N MET A 21 -8.05 -11.06 4.47
CA MET A 21 -7.26 -10.77 5.67
C MET A 21 -5.90 -11.46 5.61
N PRO A 22 -4.88 -10.92 6.30
CA PRO A 22 -3.57 -11.58 6.42
C PRO A 22 -3.68 -12.96 7.09
N ARG A 23 -2.75 -13.85 6.76
CA ARG A 23 -2.76 -15.23 7.28
C ARG A 23 -2.76 -15.30 8.81
N SER A 24 -1.94 -14.51 9.49
CA SER A 24 -1.88 -14.49 10.95
C SER A 24 -3.20 -14.05 11.58
N VAL A 25 -3.89 -13.10 10.96
CA VAL A 25 -5.23 -12.65 11.38
C VAL A 25 -6.27 -13.74 11.14
N TYR A 26 -6.20 -14.43 10.02
CA TYR A 26 -7.05 -15.58 9.73
C TYR A 26 -6.87 -16.70 10.75
N GLU A 27 -5.64 -17.03 11.12
CA GLU A 27 -5.35 -18.06 12.13
C GLU A 27 -5.92 -17.68 13.49
N GLU A 28 -5.83 -16.41 13.90
CA GLU A 28 -6.44 -15.91 15.12
C GLU A 28 -7.97 -16.04 15.07
N TYR A 29 -8.59 -15.63 13.97
CA TYR A 29 -10.04 -15.76 13.77
C TYR A 29 -10.49 -17.23 13.80
N LYS A 30 -9.76 -18.11 13.13
CA LYS A 30 -10.03 -19.55 13.08
C LYS A 30 -9.96 -20.18 14.49
N THR A 31 -8.99 -19.76 15.29
CA THR A 31 -8.76 -20.32 16.64
C THR A 31 -9.76 -19.79 17.66
N PHE A 32 -10.06 -18.49 17.65
CA PHE A 32 -10.81 -17.81 18.70
C PHE A 32 -12.20 -17.32 18.27
N GLY A 33 -12.50 -17.32 16.97
CA GLY A 33 -13.76 -16.80 16.44
C GLY A 33 -13.86 -15.28 16.40
N VAL A 34 -12.86 -14.58 16.90
CA VAL A 34 -12.77 -13.11 16.92
C VAL A 34 -11.33 -12.68 16.67
N VAL A 35 -11.17 -11.45 16.20
CA VAL A 35 -9.86 -10.80 16.06
C VAL A 35 -9.82 -9.59 16.97
N THR A 36 -8.89 -9.58 17.91
CA THR A 36 -8.69 -8.47 18.84
C THR A 36 -7.94 -7.33 18.14
N PRO A 37 -8.38 -6.08 18.27
CA PRO A 37 -7.58 -4.94 17.80
C PRO A 37 -6.20 -4.95 18.42
N GLN A 38 -5.16 -4.78 17.58
CA GLN A 38 -3.78 -4.82 18.03
C GLN A 38 -3.05 -3.56 17.62
N LEU A 39 -2.35 -2.95 18.58
CA LEU A 39 -1.46 -1.82 18.34
C LEU A 39 -0.09 -2.32 17.90
N TYR A 40 0.40 -1.75 16.81
CA TYR A 40 1.76 -1.91 16.31
C TYR A 40 2.45 -0.56 16.42
N GLU A 41 3.54 -0.49 17.18
CA GLU A 41 4.18 0.80 17.48
C GLU A 41 5.03 1.34 16.34
N SER A 42 5.57 0.46 15.50
CA SER A 42 6.48 0.85 14.43
C SER A 42 6.15 0.10 13.14
N VAL A 43 5.45 0.77 12.26
CA VAL A 43 5.09 0.26 10.92
C VAL A 43 5.33 1.35 9.88
N SER A 44 5.36 0.95 8.62
CA SER A 44 5.37 1.89 7.50
C SER A 44 4.18 1.63 6.61
N VAL A 45 3.65 2.71 6.06
CA VAL A 45 2.42 2.72 5.25
C VAL A 45 2.72 3.39 3.91
N LEU A 46 2.13 2.82 2.86
CA LEU A 46 2.15 3.35 1.50
C LEU A 46 0.73 3.68 1.09
N MET A 47 0.49 4.90 0.64
CA MET A 47 -0.76 5.32 0.02
C MET A 47 -0.47 5.82 -1.39
N LEU A 48 -1.06 5.17 -2.38
CA LEU A 48 -0.98 5.59 -3.78
C LEU A 48 -2.33 6.07 -4.26
N ASP A 49 -2.36 7.20 -4.94
CA ASP A 49 -3.55 7.75 -5.57
C ASP A 49 -3.25 8.14 -7.03
N PHE A 50 -4.23 7.97 -7.92
CA PHE A 50 -4.04 8.30 -9.32
C PHE A 50 -4.30 9.78 -9.60
N VAL A 51 -3.48 10.33 -10.50
CA VAL A 51 -3.62 11.72 -10.94
C VAL A 51 -4.81 11.82 -11.91
N ASP A 52 -5.69 12.81 -11.68
CA ASP A 52 -6.84 13.12 -12.53
C ASP A 52 -7.82 11.95 -12.75
N PHE A 53 -7.92 11.06 -11.78
CA PHE A 53 -8.83 9.91 -11.86
C PHE A 53 -10.29 10.31 -12.03
N THR A 54 -10.75 11.31 -11.29
CA THR A 54 -12.14 11.78 -11.36
C THR A 54 -12.51 12.24 -12.77
N SER A 55 -11.63 12.99 -13.40
CA SER A 55 -11.78 13.44 -14.78
C SER A 55 -11.79 12.28 -15.77
N PHE A 56 -10.90 11.32 -15.60
CA PHE A 56 -10.83 10.10 -16.42
C PHE A 56 -12.11 9.29 -16.30
N ALA A 57 -12.58 9.04 -15.09
CA ALA A 57 -13.78 8.26 -14.81
C ALA A 57 -15.05 8.92 -15.38
N ALA A 58 -15.11 10.26 -15.34
CA ALA A 58 -16.26 11.02 -15.85
C ALA A 58 -16.42 10.92 -17.38
N ARG A 59 -15.32 10.75 -18.13
CA ARG A 59 -15.31 10.71 -19.61
C ARG A 59 -15.11 9.31 -20.19
N THR A 60 -15.02 8.29 -19.35
CA THR A 60 -14.71 6.92 -19.77
C THR A 60 -15.82 6.00 -19.34
N ASP A 61 -16.11 4.97 -20.12
CA ASP A 61 -17.08 3.92 -19.76
C ASP A 61 -16.71 3.30 -18.41
N PRO A 62 -17.66 3.18 -17.45
CA PRO A 62 -17.36 2.59 -16.15
C PRO A 62 -16.77 1.19 -16.21
N THR A 63 -17.18 0.37 -17.18
CA THR A 63 -16.60 -0.98 -17.37
C THR A 63 -15.13 -0.93 -17.74
N VAL A 64 -14.76 0.02 -18.58
CA VAL A 64 -13.35 0.26 -18.98
C VAL A 64 -12.55 0.75 -17.80
N THR A 65 -13.08 1.72 -17.04
CA THR A 65 -12.42 2.27 -15.85
C THR A 65 -12.14 1.17 -14.81
N LEU A 66 -13.15 0.35 -14.51
CA LEU A 66 -12.99 -0.77 -13.56
C LEU A 66 -12.03 -1.83 -14.08
N GLY A 67 -12.07 -2.15 -15.37
CA GLY A 67 -11.13 -3.09 -15.98
C GLY A 67 -9.69 -2.62 -15.89
N GLU A 68 -9.43 -1.34 -16.13
CA GLU A 68 -8.11 -0.72 -15.97
C GLU A 68 -7.63 -0.78 -14.52
N LEU A 69 -8.47 -0.39 -13.55
CA LEU A 69 -8.13 -0.44 -12.13
C LEU A 69 -7.83 -1.87 -11.66
N ASN A 70 -8.65 -2.83 -12.05
CA ASN A 70 -8.44 -4.24 -11.69
C ASN A 70 -7.12 -4.77 -12.22
N ASP A 71 -6.78 -4.43 -13.45
CA ASP A 71 -5.52 -4.84 -14.08
C ASP A 71 -4.32 -4.27 -13.32
N ILE A 72 -4.35 -2.98 -13.01
CA ILE A 72 -3.30 -2.29 -12.29
C ILE A 72 -3.18 -2.79 -10.84
N PHE A 73 -4.30 -2.87 -10.11
CA PHE A 73 -4.29 -3.29 -8.72
C PHE A 73 -3.89 -4.77 -8.55
N THR A 74 -4.22 -5.62 -9.51
CA THR A 74 -3.75 -7.02 -9.53
C THR A 74 -2.23 -7.09 -9.64
N ALA A 75 -1.64 -6.26 -10.50
CA ALA A 75 -0.19 -6.16 -10.61
C ALA A 75 0.44 -5.58 -9.32
N PHE A 76 -0.20 -4.57 -8.73
CA PHE A 76 0.24 -3.99 -7.46
C PHE A 76 0.23 -5.01 -6.32
N ASP A 77 -0.78 -5.87 -6.25
CA ASP A 77 -0.85 -6.94 -5.24
C ASP A 77 0.34 -7.89 -5.34
N ARG A 78 0.74 -8.27 -6.55
CA ARG A 78 1.93 -9.13 -6.78
C ARG A 78 3.22 -8.42 -6.36
N ILE A 79 3.35 -7.15 -6.68
CA ILE A 79 4.50 -6.34 -6.29
C ILE A 79 4.57 -6.19 -4.76
N ALA A 80 3.45 -5.88 -4.12
CA ALA A 80 3.38 -5.75 -2.67
C ALA A 80 3.83 -7.03 -1.97
N GLU A 81 3.32 -8.18 -2.41
CA GLU A 81 3.71 -9.49 -1.87
C GLU A 81 5.22 -9.73 -2.04
N GLN A 82 5.78 -9.39 -3.18
CA GLN A 82 7.21 -9.56 -3.48
C GLN A 82 8.10 -8.79 -2.50
N PHE A 83 7.66 -7.61 -2.05
CA PHE A 83 8.43 -6.77 -1.13
C PHE A 83 8.01 -6.90 0.34
N GLY A 84 7.19 -7.88 0.67
CA GLY A 84 6.75 -8.11 2.04
C GLY A 84 5.76 -7.07 2.56
N CYS A 85 5.06 -6.40 1.66
CA CYS A 85 4.01 -5.46 1.99
C CYS A 85 2.64 -6.13 1.92
N GLU A 86 1.77 -5.78 2.86
CA GLU A 86 0.40 -6.28 2.91
C GLU A 86 -0.55 -5.25 2.32
N ARG A 87 -1.28 -5.61 1.26
CA ARG A 87 -2.38 -4.75 0.81
C ARG A 87 -3.50 -4.78 1.84
N ILE A 88 -3.89 -3.62 2.35
CA ILE A 88 -4.99 -3.51 3.29
C ILE A 88 -6.31 -3.35 2.55
N LYS A 89 -6.40 -2.34 1.70
CA LYS A 89 -7.62 -2.06 0.93
C LYS A 89 -7.35 -1.13 -0.25
N THR A 90 -8.33 -1.04 -1.13
CA THR A 90 -8.44 0.04 -2.09
C THR A 90 -9.60 0.94 -1.69
N ILE A 91 -9.45 2.25 -1.89
CA ILE A 91 -10.49 3.26 -1.62
C ILE A 91 -10.69 4.02 -2.94
N GLY A 92 -11.68 3.57 -3.73
CA GLY A 92 -11.84 4.08 -5.10
C GLY A 92 -10.60 3.81 -5.94
N ASP A 93 -9.88 4.86 -6.28
CA ASP A 93 -8.63 4.83 -7.03
C ASP A 93 -7.38 4.84 -6.14
N ALA A 94 -7.53 4.84 -4.82
CA ALA A 94 -6.42 4.80 -3.89
C ALA A 94 -6.07 3.37 -3.45
N TYR A 95 -4.79 3.09 -3.31
CA TYR A 95 -4.25 1.80 -2.88
C TYR A 95 -3.47 1.97 -1.58
N LEU A 96 -3.84 1.21 -0.55
CA LEU A 96 -3.22 1.25 0.77
C LEU A 96 -2.52 -0.06 1.08
N ALA A 97 -1.22 0.02 1.38
CA ALA A 97 -0.41 -1.13 1.79
C ALA A 97 0.46 -0.77 2.99
N VAL A 98 0.83 -1.78 3.76
CA VAL A 98 1.63 -1.62 4.98
C VAL A 98 2.76 -2.65 5.03
N ALA A 99 3.81 -2.33 5.77
CA ALA A 99 4.88 -3.25 6.14
C ALA A 99 5.15 -3.14 7.64
N GLY A 100 5.51 -4.27 8.27
CA GLY A 100 5.74 -4.32 9.70
C GLY A 100 4.52 -4.73 10.52
N MET A 101 3.42 -5.06 9.87
CA MET A 101 2.22 -5.59 10.50
C MET A 101 1.42 -6.43 9.51
N PRO A 102 0.66 -7.45 9.92
CA PRO A 102 0.63 -7.97 11.29
C PRO A 102 1.92 -8.68 11.70
N ASP A 103 2.75 -9.06 10.73
CA ASP A 103 4.04 -9.70 10.98
C ASP A 103 5.13 -8.63 11.12
N PRO A 104 5.97 -8.72 12.17
CA PRO A 104 7.06 -7.76 12.36
C PRO A 104 8.03 -7.77 11.18
N ALA A 105 8.48 -6.58 10.77
CA ALA A 105 9.52 -6.41 9.76
C ALA A 105 10.41 -5.24 10.17
N PRO A 106 11.66 -5.50 10.60
CA PRO A 106 12.58 -4.43 11.01
C PRO A 106 12.86 -3.40 9.91
N GLU A 107 12.84 -3.85 8.66
CA GLU A 107 13.11 -3.01 7.48
C GLU A 107 11.83 -2.54 6.78
N HIS A 108 10.76 -2.29 7.54
CA HIS A 108 9.47 -1.90 6.99
C HIS A 108 9.50 -0.61 6.17
N ALA A 109 10.33 0.37 6.56
CA ALA A 109 10.47 1.62 5.81
C ALA A 109 11.04 1.39 4.40
N THR A 110 12.09 0.60 4.31
CA THR A 110 12.73 0.21 3.04
C THR A 110 11.77 -0.60 2.18
N ALA A 111 11.00 -1.50 2.79
CA ALA A 111 10.03 -2.34 2.08
C ALA A 111 8.96 -1.50 1.36
N VAL A 112 8.32 -0.55 2.04
CA VAL A 112 7.31 0.30 1.40
C VAL A 112 7.90 1.22 0.34
N ALA A 113 9.13 1.69 0.52
CA ALA A 113 9.81 2.53 -0.46
C ALA A 113 10.14 1.75 -1.74
N HIS A 114 10.67 0.53 -1.64
CA HIS A 114 10.89 -0.33 -2.81
C HIS A 114 9.59 -0.67 -3.52
N CYS A 115 8.55 -1.00 -2.75
CA CYS A 115 7.22 -1.28 -3.26
C CYS A 115 6.68 -0.09 -4.08
N ALA A 116 6.76 1.12 -3.53
CA ALA A 116 6.31 2.35 -4.19
C ALA A 116 7.04 2.60 -5.51
N ILE A 117 8.37 2.45 -5.53
CA ILE A 117 9.17 2.62 -6.74
C ILE A 117 8.77 1.60 -7.80
N ARG A 118 8.54 0.34 -7.41
CA ARG A 118 8.10 -0.71 -8.35
C ARG A 118 6.70 -0.44 -8.91
N PHE A 119 5.80 0.09 -8.11
CA PHE A 119 4.47 0.50 -8.58
C PHE A 119 4.58 1.55 -9.68
N LEU A 120 5.39 2.57 -9.46
CA LEU A 120 5.57 3.64 -10.45
C LEU A 120 6.27 3.14 -11.73
N ARG A 121 7.26 2.26 -11.59
CA ARG A 121 7.91 1.62 -12.75
C ARG A 121 6.94 0.75 -13.55
N TYR A 122 6.08 0.02 -12.88
CA TYR A 122 5.04 -0.76 -13.55
C TYR A 122 4.13 0.14 -14.37
N LEU A 123 3.69 1.27 -13.81
CA LEU A 123 2.85 2.23 -14.53
C LEU A 123 3.59 2.82 -15.73
N GLU A 124 4.85 3.19 -15.61
CA GLU A 124 5.66 3.69 -16.72
C GLU A 124 5.75 2.69 -17.87
N ARG A 125 6.03 1.43 -17.57
CA ARG A 125 6.09 0.35 -18.57
C ARG A 125 4.73 0.09 -19.22
N ARG A 126 3.69 0.03 -18.41
CA ARG A 126 2.32 -0.17 -18.87
C ARG A 126 1.90 0.96 -19.82
N ASN A 127 2.25 2.19 -19.49
CA ASN A 127 1.92 3.35 -20.30
C ASN A 127 2.55 3.31 -21.69
N GLN A 128 3.63 2.57 -21.90
CA GLN A 128 4.27 2.43 -23.21
C GLN A 128 3.47 1.57 -24.19
N SER A 129 2.63 0.64 -23.68
CA SER A 129 1.93 -0.36 -24.50
C SER A 129 0.41 -0.31 -24.41
N HIS A 130 -0.16 0.53 -23.54
CA HIS A 130 -1.60 0.63 -23.33
C HIS A 130 -2.14 1.97 -23.82
N GLN A 131 -3.40 1.94 -24.27
CA GLN A 131 -4.08 3.13 -24.78
C GLN A 131 -4.23 4.21 -23.71
N TYR A 132 -4.66 3.82 -22.50
CA TYR A 132 -4.86 4.74 -21.40
C TYR A 132 -3.59 4.87 -20.58
N LYS A 133 -3.17 6.12 -20.34
CA LYS A 133 -1.95 6.43 -19.58
C LYS A 133 -2.31 6.79 -18.14
N TRP A 134 -1.61 6.19 -17.19
CA TRP A 134 -1.86 6.37 -15.77
C TRP A 134 -0.65 6.98 -15.08
N GLN A 135 -0.91 8.01 -14.29
CA GLN A 135 0.08 8.59 -13.38
C GLN A 135 -0.45 8.52 -11.95
N ALA A 136 0.46 8.41 -11.01
CA ALA A 136 0.11 8.28 -9.59
C ALA A 136 1.01 9.13 -8.71
N ARG A 137 0.51 9.42 -7.50
CA ARG A 137 1.24 10.05 -6.42
C ARG A 137 1.32 9.09 -5.26
N VAL A 138 2.46 9.05 -4.59
CA VAL A 138 2.66 8.17 -3.45
C VAL A 138 3.06 8.96 -2.23
N GLY A 139 2.40 8.69 -1.11
CA GLY A 139 2.80 9.14 0.22
C GLY A 139 3.23 7.96 1.07
N LEU A 140 4.33 8.12 1.79
CA LEU A 140 4.78 7.17 2.79
C LEU A 140 4.57 7.75 4.17
N GLY A 141 4.17 6.90 5.11
CA GLY A 141 4.05 7.26 6.53
C GLY A 141 4.75 6.22 7.39
N THR A 142 5.11 6.62 8.58
CA THR A 142 5.73 5.73 9.57
C THR A 142 5.22 6.07 10.97
N GLY A 143 5.23 5.10 11.86
CA GLY A 143 4.81 5.27 13.24
C GLY A 143 3.84 4.17 13.68
N ALA A 144 2.94 4.51 14.59
CA ALA A 144 1.99 3.57 15.14
C ALA A 144 0.77 3.35 14.23
N ALA A 145 0.24 2.15 14.27
CA ALA A 145 -1.03 1.80 13.62
C ALA A 145 -1.74 0.71 14.40
N VAL A 146 -3.06 0.68 14.31
CA VAL A 146 -3.92 -0.36 14.89
C VAL A 146 -4.54 -1.16 13.76
N GLY A 147 -4.39 -2.48 13.83
CA GLY A 147 -5.03 -3.41 12.90
C GLY A 147 -6.14 -4.18 13.57
N SER A 148 -7.26 -4.37 12.89
CA SER A 148 -8.38 -5.16 13.35
C SER A 148 -9.30 -5.58 12.21
N VAL A 149 -10.09 -6.61 12.44
CA VAL A 149 -11.21 -6.94 11.58
C VAL A 149 -12.40 -6.07 11.95
N VAL A 150 -12.92 -5.35 10.96
CA VAL A 150 -14.02 -4.41 11.14
C VAL A 150 -15.27 -4.93 10.43
N GLY A 151 -16.40 -4.83 11.10
CA GLY A 151 -17.70 -5.19 10.57
C GLY A 151 -18.24 -6.51 11.11
N ILE A 152 -19.56 -6.66 11.06
CA ILE A 152 -20.29 -7.84 11.56
C ILE A 152 -20.68 -8.77 10.40
N GLN A 153 -21.06 -8.21 9.23
CA GLN A 153 -21.48 -8.96 8.06
C GLN A 153 -20.43 -9.04 6.96
N LYS A 154 -19.52 -8.06 6.93
CA LYS A 154 -18.38 -8.02 6.00
C LYS A 154 -17.11 -7.91 6.83
N TYR A 155 -16.44 -9.03 7.01
CA TYR A 155 -15.17 -9.07 7.74
C TYR A 155 -14.05 -8.50 6.88
N VAL A 156 -13.63 -7.27 7.16
CA VAL A 156 -12.53 -6.60 6.47
C VAL A 156 -11.45 -6.27 7.48
N TYR A 157 -10.24 -6.77 7.23
CA TYR A 157 -9.07 -6.33 7.98
C TYR A 157 -8.72 -4.92 7.57
N ASP A 158 -8.70 -4.01 8.53
CA ASP A 158 -8.40 -2.60 8.29
C ASP A 158 -7.35 -2.09 9.27
N VAL A 159 -6.74 -0.97 8.91
CA VAL A 159 -5.64 -0.36 9.66
C VAL A 159 -5.95 1.11 9.89
N PHE A 160 -5.74 1.56 11.11
CA PHE A 160 -6.01 2.93 11.55
C PHE A 160 -4.81 3.50 12.29
N GLY A 161 -4.68 4.80 12.33
CA GLY A 161 -3.75 5.47 13.21
C GLY A 161 -2.79 6.43 12.52
N PRO A 162 -1.81 6.96 13.27
CA PRO A 162 -0.93 8.02 12.81
C PRO A 162 -0.17 7.73 11.52
N ALA A 163 0.37 6.51 11.37
CA ALA A 163 1.13 6.15 10.16
C ALA A 163 0.26 6.17 8.90
N VAL A 164 -0.99 5.70 9.00
CA VAL A 164 -1.96 5.70 7.88
C VAL A 164 -2.34 7.14 7.53
N ASN A 165 -2.68 7.94 8.52
CA ASN A 165 -3.06 9.34 8.34
C ASN A 165 -1.92 10.14 7.69
N MET A 166 -0.70 9.89 8.11
CA MET A 166 0.50 10.51 7.54
C MET A 166 0.64 10.18 6.06
N ALA A 167 0.61 8.91 5.68
CA ALA A 167 0.73 8.49 4.28
C ALA A 167 -0.36 9.13 3.41
N ALA A 168 -1.60 9.14 3.89
CA ALA A 168 -2.73 9.75 3.18
C ALA A 168 -2.56 11.26 2.98
N ARG A 169 -2.02 11.95 3.97
CA ARG A 169 -1.78 13.40 3.88
C ARG A 169 -0.58 13.74 3.00
N LEU A 170 0.49 12.96 3.07
CA LEU A 170 1.73 13.26 2.34
C LEU A 170 1.64 13.00 0.84
N GLN A 171 0.79 12.06 0.39
CA GLN A 171 0.65 11.82 -1.04
C GLN A 171 0.17 13.07 -1.81
N VAL A 172 -0.58 13.95 -1.16
CA VAL A 172 -1.06 15.21 -1.76
C VAL A 172 0.09 16.13 -2.15
N PHE A 173 1.21 16.07 -1.43
CA PHE A 173 2.39 16.89 -1.69
C PHE A 173 3.32 16.30 -2.75
N ALA A 174 3.04 15.08 -3.24
CA ALA A 174 3.82 14.47 -4.29
C ALA A 174 3.45 15.04 -5.67
N ASN A 175 4.44 15.36 -6.48
CA ASN A 175 4.23 15.58 -7.90
C ASN A 175 3.90 14.27 -8.60
N PRO A 176 3.26 14.29 -9.79
CA PRO A 176 2.98 13.06 -10.53
C PRO A 176 4.22 12.17 -10.70
N MET A 177 4.05 10.88 -10.43
CA MET A 177 5.11 9.86 -10.47
C MET A 177 6.23 10.05 -9.45
N LYS A 178 5.93 10.72 -8.34
CA LYS A 178 6.86 10.97 -7.25
C LYS A 178 6.36 10.37 -5.93
N ILE A 179 7.29 10.21 -4.99
CA ILE A 179 7.06 9.62 -3.69
C ILE A 179 7.50 10.63 -2.62
N VAL A 180 6.60 10.98 -1.72
CA VAL A 180 6.88 11.88 -0.60
C VAL A 180 6.84 11.10 0.71
N ALA A 181 7.83 11.34 1.55
CA ALA A 181 7.93 10.75 2.88
C ALA A 181 8.25 11.84 3.92
N PRO A 182 8.00 11.58 5.21
CA PRO A 182 8.50 12.48 6.25
C PRO A 182 10.03 12.36 6.35
N ASP A 183 10.70 13.42 6.75
CA ASP A 183 12.16 13.40 6.91
C ASP A 183 12.63 12.43 7.99
N THR A 184 11.75 12.06 8.92
CA THR A 184 12.03 11.04 9.93
C THR A 184 12.35 9.66 9.33
N MET A 185 11.93 9.39 8.09
CA MET A 185 12.26 8.16 7.37
C MET A 185 13.61 8.25 6.64
N LYS A 186 14.21 9.41 6.55
CA LYS A 186 15.45 9.64 5.78
C LYS A 186 16.58 8.70 6.20
N PHE A 187 16.76 8.51 7.48
CA PHE A 187 17.84 7.64 8.01
C PHE A 187 17.72 6.20 7.53
N ASP A 188 16.50 5.68 7.48
CA ASP A 188 16.24 4.30 7.05
C ASP A 188 16.36 4.13 5.53
N LEU A 189 16.23 5.21 4.76
CA LEU A 189 16.14 5.16 3.30
C LEU A 189 17.39 5.64 2.57
N ILE A 190 18.25 6.42 3.22
CA ILE A 190 19.33 7.14 2.54
C ILE A 190 20.39 6.22 1.91
N ASP A 191 20.59 5.00 2.44
CA ASP A 191 21.59 4.06 1.93
C ASP A 191 21.18 3.41 0.61
N GLU A 192 19.87 3.30 0.34
CA GLU A 192 19.35 2.59 -0.82
C GLU A 192 18.64 3.48 -1.83
N PHE A 193 18.22 4.68 -1.41
CA PHE A 193 17.43 5.58 -2.24
C PHE A 193 18.07 6.95 -2.35
N GLN A 194 17.71 7.66 -3.41
CA GLN A 194 18.05 9.08 -3.54
C GLN A 194 17.00 9.91 -2.79
N ILE A 195 17.45 10.66 -1.80
CA ILE A 195 16.59 11.48 -0.95
C ILE A 195 16.85 12.96 -1.25
N THR A 196 15.78 13.69 -1.53
CA THR A 196 15.83 15.13 -1.81
C THR A 196 14.93 15.85 -0.81
N ASP A 197 15.47 16.84 -0.12
CA ASP A 197 14.68 17.65 0.82
C ASP A 197 13.65 18.52 0.07
N LEU A 198 12.42 18.53 0.58
CA LEU A 198 11.31 19.34 0.07
C LEU A 198 10.96 20.49 1.00
N GLY A 199 11.68 20.66 2.10
CA GLY A 199 11.44 21.69 3.09
C GLY A 199 10.27 21.42 4.03
N GLY A 200 9.92 22.43 4.81
CA GLY A 200 8.83 22.36 5.78
C GLY A 200 7.48 22.70 5.15
N HIS A 201 6.47 21.94 5.53
CA HIS A 201 5.09 22.13 5.08
C HIS A 201 4.13 21.99 6.24
N ASP A 202 3.04 22.77 6.22
CA ASP A 202 1.94 22.59 7.15
C ASP A 202 1.04 21.45 6.67
N ILE A 203 0.98 20.39 7.46
CA ILE A 203 0.19 19.21 7.15
C ILE A 203 -1.06 19.20 8.02
N LYS A 204 -2.21 19.15 7.38
CA LYS A 204 -3.50 19.16 8.08
C LYS A 204 -3.57 18.00 9.10
N GLY A 205 -3.77 18.33 10.36
CA GLY A 205 -3.85 17.37 11.46
C GLY A 205 -2.51 16.87 12.01
N LEU A 206 -1.37 17.21 11.36
CA LEU A 206 -0.04 16.78 11.79
C LEU A 206 0.90 17.94 12.16
N GLY A 207 0.49 19.18 11.89
CA GLY A 207 1.32 20.35 12.13
C GLY A 207 2.42 20.53 11.09
N LYS A 208 3.47 21.27 11.45
CA LYS A 208 4.59 21.55 10.56
C LYS A 208 5.53 20.35 10.48
N MET A 209 5.84 19.91 9.27
CA MET A 209 6.65 18.72 9.02
C MET A 209 7.60 18.95 7.86
N ASN A 210 8.84 18.52 8.00
CA ASN A 210 9.79 18.47 6.89
C ASN A 210 9.58 17.22 6.06
N LEU A 211 9.52 17.39 4.74
CA LEU A 211 9.24 16.33 3.79
C LEU A 211 10.47 16.04 2.91
N VAL A 212 10.54 14.82 2.40
CA VAL A 212 11.55 14.40 1.45
C VAL A 212 10.91 13.72 0.26
N ASN A 213 11.55 13.85 -0.91
CA ASN A 213 11.24 13.04 -2.09
C ASN A 213 12.13 11.80 -2.09
N VAL A 214 11.52 10.64 -2.35
CA VAL A 214 12.23 9.36 -2.39
C VAL A 214 12.28 8.88 -3.83
N ALA A 215 13.48 8.67 -4.37
CA ALA A 215 13.68 8.22 -5.73
C ALA A 215 14.63 7.03 -5.78
N SER A 216 14.57 6.30 -6.89
CA SER A 216 15.48 5.20 -7.14
C SER A 216 16.93 5.70 -7.28
N ASN A 217 17.87 5.00 -6.68
CA ASN A 217 19.28 5.31 -6.81
C ASN A 217 19.85 4.68 -8.09
N LEU A 218 19.70 5.39 -9.24
CA LEU A 218 20.11 4.91 -10.55
C LEU A 218 21.61 4.66 -10.70
N HIS A 219 22.45 5.32 -9.89
CA HIS A 219 23.90 5.18 -9.97
C HIS A 219 24.42 3.81 -9.54
N ARG A 220 23.67 3.06 -8.74
CA ARG A 220 24.03 1.68 -8.35
C ARG A 220 23.76 0.64 -9.43
N LEU A 221 22.90 0.95 -10.39
CA LEU A 221 22.54 0.02 -11.47
C LEU A 221 23.48 0.13 -12.69
N GLN A 222 24.23 1.21 -12.81
CA GLN A 222 25.19 1.44 -13.91
C GLN A 222 26.60 0.93 -13.61
N GLY A 223 26.84 0.47 -12.39
CA GLY A 223 28.16 -0.01 -11.92
C GLY A 223 28.25 -1.53 -11.75
N ARG A 224 27.38 -2.32 -12.38
CA ARG A 224 27.48 -3.80 -12.39
C ARG A 224 27.47 -4.31 -13.80
#